data_e050b4e6ae6bb168cb775cc0bb12f35b
#
_entry.id   e050b4e6ae6bb168cb775cc0bb12f35b
#
_cell.length_a   1.000
_cell.length_b   1.000
_cell.length_c   1.000
_cell.angle_alpha   90.00
_cell.angle_beta   90.00
_cell.angle_gamma   90.00
#
_symmetry.space_group_name_H-M   'P 1'
#
loop_
_entity.id
_entity.type
_entity.pdbx_description
1 polymer ?
#
loop_
_entity_poly.entity_id
_entity_poly.type
_entity_poly.pdbx_seq_one_letter_code
_entity_poly.pdbx_strand_id
1 'polypeptide(L)'
;KVKSLFPIFGVCLGHQAINNAFGGKLLRLSPPIHGKLSKVEHNQQGVFKNINDKEFEVTRYHSLAADPKFLPKELFITASSKDGVIMGLMHKKFKIYGVQFHPESVLSLNGYRIISSFLSECGYKILAESQFKFLEQKLVGHIKWVVKIPLNP
;
A
#
# COMPACT_ATOMS: atom_id res chain seq x y z
N LYS A 1 7.69 9.24 -19.86
CA LYS A 1 8.52 8.51 -20.84
C LYS A 1 8.92 7.10 -20.38
N VAL A 2 9.04 6.82 -19.07
CA VAL A 2 9.47 5.49 -18.55
C VAL A 2 8.33 4.50 -18.28
N LYS A 3 7.09 4.93 -18.33
CA LYS A 3 5.90 4.13 -17.94
C LYS A 3 5.71 2.81 -18.70
N SER A 4 6.26 2.69 -19.90
CA SER A 4 6.18 1.48 -20.74
C SER A 4 7.43 0.62 -20.67
N LEU A 5 8.48 1.06 -20.00
CA LEU A 5 9.80 0.40 -19.99
C LEU A 5 10.00 -0.48 -18.75
N PHE A 6 9.49 -0.03 -17.60
CA PHE A 6 9.73 -0.70 -16.32
C PHE A 6 8.45 -0.76 -15.49
N PRO A 7 8.27 -1.82 -14.67
CA PRO A 7 7.31 -1.82 -13.58
C PRO A 7 7.63 -0.71 -12.58
N ILE A 8 6.61 -0.01 -12.09
CA ILE A 8 6.75 1.09 -11.13
C ILE A 8 5.88 0.81 -9.91
N PHE A 9 6.46 0.94 -8.72
CA PHE A 9 5.73 0.85 -7.47
C PHE A 9 5.94 2.12 -6.65
N GLY A 10 4.87 2.86 -6.38
CA GLY A 10 4.87 4.07 -5.58
C GLY A 10 4.32 3.83 -4.19
N VAL A 11 5.11 4.17 -3.16
CA VAL A 11 4.71 4.10 -1.75
C VAL A 11 4.50 5.51 -1.23
N CYS A 12 3.39 5.75 -0.55
CA CYS A 12 3.01 7.01 0.09
C CYS A 12 3.13 8.22 -0.86
N LEU A 13 4.18 9.02 -0.78
CA LEU A 13 4.45 10.11 -1.72
C LEU A 13 4.57 9.62 -3.18
N GLY A 14 5.12 8.43 -3.39
CA GLY A 14 5.21 7.80 -4.70
C GLY A 14 3.83 7.47 -5.30
N HIS A 15 2.88 7.01 -4.49
CA HIS A 15 1.49 6.83 -4.89
C HIS A 15 0.84 8.16 -5.33
N GLN A 16 1.06 9.22 -4.55
CA GLN A 16 0.58 10.57 -4.87
C GLN A 16 1.22 11.11 -6.16
N ALA A 17 2.52 10.87 -6.34
CA ALA A 17 3.25 11.24 -7.56
C ALA A 17 2.70 10.51 -8.80
N ILE A 18 2.35 9.22 -8.68
CA ILE A 18 1.69 8.47 -9.76
C ILE A 18 0.35 9.14 -10.10
N ASN A 19 -0.51 9.42 -9.11
CA ASN A 19 -1.79 10.09 -9.34
C ASN A 19 -1.60 11.43 -10.09
N ASN A 20 -0.69 12.28 -9.61
CA ASN A 20 -0.41 13.58 -10.22
C ASN A 20 0.16 13.46 -11.64
N ALA A 21 1.05 12.49 -11.90
CA ALA A 21 1.68 12.28 -13.20
C ALA A 21 0.68 11.92 -14.30
N PHE A 22 -0.49 11.38 -13.93
CA PHE A 22 -1.61 11.12 -14.84
C PHE A 22 -2.70 12.20 -14.82
N GLY A 23 -2.48 13.33 -14.12
CA GLY A 23 -3.38 14.49 -14.10
C GLY A 23 -4.37 14.50 -12.93
N GLY A 24 -4.25 13.57 -11.99
CA GLY A 24 -5.05 13.57 -10.76
C GLY A 24 -4.67 14.72 -9.84
N LYS A 25 -5.55 15.02 -8.87
CA LYS A 25 -5.31 16.03 -7.83
C LYS A 25 -5.16 15.37 -6.46
N LEU A 26 -4.57 16.11 -5.53
CA LEU A 26 -4.49 15.73 -4.12
C LEU A 26 -5.44 16.59 -3.30
N LEU A 27 -6.04 16.00 -2.28
CA LEU A 27 -6.78 16.70 -1.23
C LEU A 27 -6.00 16.63 0.08
N ARG A 28 -6.24 17.63 0.94
CA ARG A 28 -5.69 17.64 2.30
C ARG A 28 -6.68 16.98 3.26
N LEU A 29 -6.20 16.01 4.01
CA LEU A 29 -6.97 15.37 5.07
C LEU A 29 -7.02 16.27 6.31
N SER A 30 -8.19 16.36 6.93
CA SER A 30 -8.39 17.09 8.17
C SER A 30 -9.20 16.22 9.14
N PRO A 31 -8.60 15.80 10.26
CA PRO A 31 -7.22 16.00 10.69
C PRO A 31 -6.19 15.17 9.87
N PRO A 32 -4.90 15.54 9.89
CA PRO A 32 -3.87 14.74 9.27
C PRO A 32 -3.71 13.40 10.01
N ILE A 33 -3.33 12.36 9.28
CA ILE A 33 -3.15 11.02 9.83
C ILE A 33 -1.65 10.76 10.03
N HIS A 34 -1.25 10.51 11.26
CA HIS A 34 0.15 10.27 11.60
C HIS A 34 0.28 9.12 12.59
N GLY A 35 0.95 8.04 12.17
CA GLY A 35 1.20 6.86 13.01
C GLY A 35 -0.06 6.09 13.43
N LYS A 36 -1.17 6.21 12.68
CA LYS A 36 -2.42 5.52 12.99
C LYS A 36 -2.58 4.27 12.15
N LEU A 37 -3.06 3.21 12.78
CA LEU A 37 -3.55 2.02 12.10
C LEU A 37 -4.90 2.32 11.45
N SER A 38 -5.09 1.80 10.25
CA SER A 38 -6.37 1.87 9.53
C SER A 38 -6.58 0.57 8.79
N LYS A 39 -7.84 0.14 8.74
CA LYS A 39 -8.25 -1.00 7.92
C LYS A 39 -8.38 -0.57 6.47
N VAL A 40 -7.84 -1.38 5.59
CA VAL A 40 -7.87 -1.21 4.14
C VAL A 40 -8.61 -2.38 3.53
N GLU A 41 -9.66 -2.10 2.77
CA GLU A 41 -10.36 -3.05 1.92
C GLU A 41 -9.77 -3.00 0.51
N HIS A 42 -9.65 -4.15 -0.16
CA HIS A 42 -9.10 -4.24 -1.50
C HIS A 42 -9.87 -5.22 -2.40
N ASN A 43 -9.70 -5.08 -3.71
CA ASN A 43 -10.40 -5.88 -4.72
C ASN A 43 -9.55 -7.03 -5.29
N GLN A 44 -8.48 -7.41 -4.63
CA GLN A 44 -7.55 -8.47 -5.04
C GLN A 44 -6.88 -8.25 -6.41
N GLN A 45 -6.74 -6.99 -6.85
CA GLN A 45 -6.06 -6.67 -8.11
C GLN A 45 -4.67 -6.05 -7.88
N GLY A 46 -3.83 -6.11 -8.91
CA GLY A 46 -2.48 -5.56 -8.88
C GLY A 46 -1.63 -6.19 -7.77
N VAL A 47 -1.07 -5.36 -6.92
CA VAL A 47 -0.21 -5.81 -5.81
C VAL A 47 -0.97 -6.52 -4.68
N PHE A 48 -2.31 -6.50 -4.70
CA PHE A 48 -3.17 -7.16 -3.71
C PHE A 48 -3.61 -8.57 -4.12
N LYS A 49 -3.22 -9.06 -5.30
CA LYS A 49 -3.68 -10.34 -5.88
C LYS A 49 -3.41 -11.58 -5.02
N ASN A 50 -2.39 -11.53 -4.15
CA ASN A 50 -1.99 -12.64 -3.30
C ASN A 50 -2.39 -12.45 -1.82
N ILE A 51 -3.36 -11.57 -1.55
CA ILE A 51 -3.92 -11.32 -0.21
C ILE A 51 -5.33 -11.90 -0.17
N ASN A 52 -5.55 -12.87 0.72
CA ASN A 52 -6.84 -13.55 0.86
C ASN A 52 -7.79 -12.81 1.79
N ASP A 53 -7.27 -12.05 2.75
CA ASP A 53 -8.07 -11.27 3.68
C ASP A 53 -8.76 -10.13 2.94
N LYS A 54 -10.07 -9.99 3.09
CA LYS A 54 -10.83 -8.90 2.45
C LYS A 54 -10.41 -7.52 2.94
N GLU A 55 -10.01 -7.43 4.20
CA GLU A 55 -9.48 -6.22 4.83
C GLU A 55 -8.27 -6.57 5.72
N PHE A 56 -7.33 -5.66 5.85
CA PHE A 56 -6.18 -5.80 6.76
C PHE A 56 -5.73 -4.44 7.30
N GLU A 57 -4.95 -4.44 8.38
CA GLU A 57 -4.45 -3.22 9.01
C GLU A 57 -3.15 -2.76 8.37
N VAL A 58 -3.05 -1.44 8.20
CA VAL A 58 -1.89 -0.73 7.68
C VAL A 58 -1.57 0.52 8.48
N THR A 59 -0.31 0.91 8.48
CA THR A 59 0.13 2.15 9.11
C THR A 59 0.04 3.32 8.14
N ARG A 60 -0.53 4.44 8.59
CA ARG A 60 -0.69 5.68 7.80
C ARG A 60 0.13 6.81 8.40
N TYR A 61 0.87 7.52 7.54
CA TYR A 61 1.71 8.69 7.88
C TYR A 61 1.53 9.79 6.82
N HIS A 62 0.30 10.23 6.54
CA HIS A 62 0.07 11.19 5.48
C HIS A 62 -1.02 12.20 5.80
N SER A 63 -0.83 13.43 5.34
CA SER A 63 -1.79 14.53 5.39
C SER A 63 -2.45 14.83 4.04
N LEU A 64 -1.92 14.23 2.95
CA LEU A 64 -2.45 14.34 1.60
C LEU A 64 -2.91 12.98 1.11
N ALA A 65 -3.91 12.97 0.24
CA ALA A 65 -4.43 11.78 -0.42
C ALA A 65 -4.86 12.10 -1.86
N ALA A 66 -4.92 11.09 -2.72
CA ALA A 66 -5.51 11.24 -4.04
C ALA A 66 -6.98 11.61 -3.92
N ASP A 67 -7.40 12.67 -4.63
CA ASP A 67 -8.79 13.13 -4.63
C ASP A 67 -9.63 12.24 -5.58
N PRO A 68 -10.62 11.50 -5.06
CA PRO A 68 -11.45 10.61 -5.88
C PRO A 68 -12.26 11.35 -6.94
N LYS A 69 -12.56 12.64 -6.74
CA LYS A 69 -13.29 13.46 -7.72
C LYS A 69 -12.45 13.78 -8.96
N PHE A 70 -11.13 13.68 -8.86
CA PHE A 70 -10.18 13.97 -9.93
C PHE A 70 -9.31 12.74 -10.25
N LEU A 71 -9.85 11.54 -10.04
CA LEU A 71 -9.12 10.31 -10.39
C LEU A 71 -8.92 10.23 -11.90
N PRO A 72 -7.67 10.09 -12.39
CA PRO A 72 -7.39 9.94 -13.80
C PRO A 72 -8.05 8.67 -14.38
N LYS A 73 -8.60 8.80 -15.58
CA LYS A 73 -9.27 7.66 -16.29
C LYS A 73 -8.33 6.48 -16.59
N GLU A 74 -7.04 6.71 -16.62
CA GLU A 74 -6.00 5.71 -16.82
C GLU A 74 -5.74 4.86 -15.58
N LEU A 75 -6.10 5.38 -14.40
CA LEU A 75 -5.90 4.71 -13.13
C LEU A 75 -7.16 3.97 -12.66
N PHE A 76 -6.95 2.98 -11.83
CA PHE A 76 -7.98 2.16 -11.21
C PHE A 76 -7.72 2.04 -9.72
N ILE A 77 -8.76 2.22 -8.89
CA ILE A 77 -8.65 2.07 -7.43
C ILE A 77 -8.62 0.58 -7.12
N THR A 78 -7.59 0.14 -6.42
CA THR A 78 -7.42 -1.25 -5.99
C THR A 78 -7.64 -1.46 -4.51
N ALA A 79 -7.57 -0.39 -3.71
CA ALA A 79 -7.83 -0.44 -2.28
C ALA A 79 -8.32 0.92 -1.75
N SER A 80 -9.14 0.88 -0.70
CA SER A 80 -9.68 2.06 -0.01
C SER A 80 -9.75 1.80 1.50
N SER A 81 -9.65 2.85 2.29
CA SER A 81 -9.93 2.79 3.72
C SER A 81 -11.40 3.11 4.02
N LYS A 82 -11.88 2.75 5.22
CA LYS A 82 -13.28 2.98 5.64
C LYS A 82 -13.69 4.46 5.62
N ASP A 83 -12.73 5.38 5.78
CA ASP A 83 -12.93 6.83 5.68
C ASP A 83 -12.93 7.33 4.21
N GLY A 84 -12.96 6.43 3.22
CA GLY A 84 -13.08 6.77 1.81
C GLY A 84 -11.79 7.22 1.14
N VAL A 85 -10.66 7.13 1.81
CA VAL A 85 -9.35 7.50 1.24
C VAL A 85 -8.88 6.41 0.27
N ILE A 86 -8.40 6.81 -0.91
CA ILE A 86 -7.78 5.90 -1.87
C ILE A 86 -6.45 5.39 -1.31
N MET A 87 -6.38 4.09 -1.06
CA MET A 87 -5.23 3.43 -0.44
C MET A 87 -4.41 2.58 -1.42
N GLY A 88 -4.96 2.30 -2.59
CA GLY A 88 -4.28 1.57 -3.66
C GLY A 88 -4.73 2.03 -5.04
N LEU A 89 -3.77 2.18 -5.94
CA LEU A 89 -3.99 2.52 -7.35
C LEU A 89 -3.21 1.57 -8.25
N MET A 90 -3.75 1.30 -9.44
CA MET A 90 -3.01 0.67 -10.53
C MET A 90 -3.34 1.34 -11.86
N HIS A 91 -2.40 1.30 -12.79
CA HIS A 91 -2.65 1.74 -14.16
C HIS A 91 -3.31 0.62 -14.99
N LYS A 92 -4.28 0.97 -15.82
CA LYS A 92 -5.08 0.01 -16.61
C LYS A 92 -4.29 -0.78 -17.66
N LYS A 93 -3.14 -0.26 -18.13
CA LYS A 93 -2.34 -0.88 -19.21
C LYS A 93 -0.89 -1.17 -18.82
N PHE A 94 -0.30 -0.38 -17.96
CA PHE A 94 1.12 -0.49 -17.61
C PHE A 94 1.27 -1.09 -16.21
N LYS A 95 2.40 -1.73 -15.95
CA LYS A 95 2.77 -2.26 -14.63
C LYS A 95 3.16 -1.13 -13.67
N ILE A 96 2.18 -0.27 -13.35
CA ILE A 96 2.34 0.87 -12.43
C ILE A 96 1.33 0.68 -11.31
N TYR A 97 1.84 0.64 -10.08
CA TYR A 97 1.08 0.38 -8.86
C TYR A 97 1.43 1.42 -7.81
N GLY A 98 0.48 1.80 -6.99
CA GLY A 98 0.70 2.71 -5.88
C GLY A 98 -0.07 2.30 -4.65
N VAL A 99 0.55 2.43 -3.47
CA VAL A 99 -0.11 2.28 -2.17
C VAL A 99 0.14 3.53 -1.34
N GLN A 100 -0.92 4.05 -0.68
CA GLN A 100 -0.84 5.26 0.14
C GLN A 100 -0.22 5.00 1.51
N PHE A 101 -0.31 3.80 2.00
CA PHE A 101 0.28 3.35 3.27
C PHE A 101 1.72 2.85 3.07
N HIS A 102 2.35 2.45 4.17
CA HIS A 102 3.73 1.97 4.20
C HIS A 102 3.77 0.44 4.35
N PRO A 103 3.88 -0.33 3.26
CA PRO A 103 3.93 -1.80 3.33
C PRO A 103 5.20 -2.33 4.01
N GLU A 104 6.25 -1.52 4.07
CA GLU A 104 7.50 -1.83 4.77
C GLU A 104 7.41 -1.66 6.29
N SER A 105 6.37 -0.99 6.78
CA SER A 105 6.18 -0.77 8.22
C SER A 105 5.87 -2.09 8.93
N VAL A 106 6.48 -2.29 10.09
CA VAL A 106 6.25 -3.48 10.94
C VAL A 106 4.80 -3.68 11.38
N LEU A 107 3.99 -2.61 11.38
CA LEU A 107 2.57 -2.65 11.73
C LEU A 107 1.65 -2.75 10.49
N SER A 108 2.21 -2.82 9.29
CA SER A 108 1.43 -3.05 8.07
C SER A 108 1.35 -4.54 7.78
N LEU A 109 0.23 -5.15 8.17
CA LEU A 109 -0.01 -6.56 7.88
C LEU A 109 -0.05 -6.77 6.35
N ASN A 110 0.34 -7.97 5.91
CA ASN A 110 0.45 -8.30 4.48
C ASN A 110 1.46 -7.47 3.66
N GLY A 111 2.31 -6.63 4.30
CA GLY A 111 3.30 -5.81 3.60
C GLY A 111 4.26 -6.62 2.73
N TYR A 112 4.75 -7.76 3.23
CA TYR A 112 5.61 -8.68 2.48
C TYR A 112 4.90 -9.26 1.24
N ARG A 113 3.60 -9.55 1.33
CA ARG A 113 2.81 -10.06 0.21
C ARG A 113 2.65 -9.03 -0.89
N ILE A 114 2.43 -7.77 -0.53
CA ILE A 114 2.33 -6.63 -1.45
C ILE A 114 3.65 -6.45 -2.20
N ILE A 115 4.77 -6.40 -1.49
CA ILE A 115 6.10 -6.24 -2.08
C ILE A 115 6.43 -7.44 -2.99
N SER A 116 6.17 -8.66 -2.53
CA SER A 116 6.39 -9.87 -3.33
C SER A 116 5.53 -9.90 -4.59
N SER A 117 4.27 -9.45 -4.50
CA SER A 117 3.37 -9.33 -5.66
C SER A 117 3.93 -8.35 -6.69
N PHE A 118 4.48 -7.20 -6.25
CA PHE A 118 5.15 -6.27 -7.16
C PHE A 118 6.41 -6.87 -7.79
N LEU A 119 7.26 -7.52 -7.00
CA LEU A 119 8.47 -8.18 -7.52
C LEU A 119 8.14 -9.25 -8.58
N SER A 120 7.00 -9.94 -8.42
CA SER A 120 6.49 -10.86 -9.44
C SER A 120 6.19 -10.15 -10.77
N GLU A 121 5.67 -8.93 -10.72
CA GLU A 121 5.47 -8.12 -11.93
C GLU A 121 6.80 -7.72 -12.60
N CYS A 122 7.89 -7.69 -11.84
CA CYS A 122 9.25 -7.48 -12.34
C CYS A 122 9.91 -8.78 -12.88
N GLY A 123 9.21 -9.93 -12.81
CA GLY A 123 9.73 -11.22 -13.27
C GLY A 123 10.42 -12.06 -12.20
N TYR A 124 10.40 -11.64 -10.94
CA TYR A 124 10.92 -12.43 -9.83
C TYR A 124 9.90 -13.49 -9.37
N LYS A 125 10.39 -14.59 -8.83
CA LYS A 125 9.54 -15.66 -8.27
C LYS A 125 8.83 -15.15 -7.01
N ILE A 126 7.52 -15.43 -6.92
CA ILE A 126 6.74 -15.18 -5.69
C ILE A 126 7.24 -16.09 -4.57
N LEU A 127 7.28 -15.56 -3.35
CA LEU A 127 7.56 -16.33 -2.15
C LEU A 127 6.52 -17.46 -1.96
N ALA A 128 6.95 -18.60 -1.46
CA ALA A 128 6.04 -19.66 -1.06
C ALA A 128 5.25 -19.28 0.21
N GLU A 129 4.07 -19.84 0.40
CA GLU A 129 3.21 -19.53 1.56
C GLU A 129 3.92 -19.79 2.91
N SER A 130 4.76 -20.82 3.00
CA SER A 130 5.58 -21.07 4.19
C SER A 130 6.57 -19.96 4.50
N GLN A 131 7.12 -19.31 3.46
CA GLN A 131 8.04 -18.18 3.63
C GLN A 131 7.30 -16.93 4.09
N PHE A 132 6.09 -16.67 3.58
CA PHE A 132 5.25 -15.59 4.09
C PHE A 132 4.91 -15.79 5.56
N LYS A 133 4.43 -16.97 5.95
CA LYS A 133 4.13 -17.30 7.35
C LYS A 133 5.33 -17.09 8.28
N PHE A 134 6.52 -17.50 7.84
CA PHE A 134 7.76 -17.29 8.60
C PHE A 134 8.07 -15.80 8.79
N LEU A 135 7.96 -14.99 7.72
CA LEU A 135 8.20 -13.55 7.79
C LEU A 135 7.16 -12.83 8.68
N GLU A 136 5.90 -13.21 8.55
CA GLU A 136 4.79 -12.67 9.35
C GLU A 136 4.95 -13.03 10.84
N GLN A 137 5.36 -14.25 11.17
CA GLN A 137 5.64 -14.64 12.56
C GLN A 137 6.80 -13.85 13.17
N LYS A 138 7.88 -13.63 12.40
CA LYS A 138 8.98 -12.77 12.82
C LYS A 138 8.51 -11.33 13.07
N LEU A 139 7.68 -10.78 12.17
CA LEU A 139 7.13 -9.45 12.30
C LEU A 139 6.30 -9.31 13.59
N VAL A 140 5.38 -10.24 13.83
CA VAL A 140 4.56 -10.28 15.06
C VAL A 140 5.44 -10.40 16.32
N GLY A 141 6.50 -11.19 16.27
CA GLY A 141 7.49 -11.29 17.36
C GLY A 141 8.13 -9.94 17.67
N HIS A 142 8.54 -9.19 16.66
CA HIS A 142 9.10 -7.84 16.81
C HIS A 142 8.07 -6.85 17.37
N ILE A 143 6.83 -6.88 16.90
CA ILE A 143 5.75 -6.02 17.42
C ILE A 143 5.53 -6.26 18.92
N LYS A 144 5.46 -7.52 19.34
CA LYS A 144 5.31 -7.88 20.76
C LYS A 144 6.47 -7.39 21.61
N TRP A 145 7.67 -7.32 21.06
CA TRP A 145 8.85 -6.82 21.77
C TRP A 145 8.82 -5.29 21.88
N VAL A 146 8.52 -4.58 20.79
CA VAL A 146 8.43 -3.11 20.74
C VAL A 146 7.33 -2.58 21.68
N VAL A 147 6.17 -3.26 21.73
CA VAL A 147 5.05 -2.85 22.63
C VAL A 147 5.38 -3.07 24.11
N LYS A 148 6.36 -3.92 24.42
CA LYS A 148 6.82 -4.15 25.80
C LYS A 148 7.86 -3.16 26.31
N ILE A 149 8.39 -2.28 25.46
CA ILE A 149 9.28 -1.20 25.89
C ILE A 149 8.41 -0.15 26.57
N PRO A 150 8.49 0.04 27.91
CA PRO A 150 7.78 1.14 28.53
C PRO A 150 8.31 2.43 27.91
N LEU A 151 7.42 3.20 27.29
CA LEU A 151 7.71 4.58 26.94
C LEU A 151 7.87 5.29 28.27
N ASN A 152 9.10 5.51 28.69
CA ASN A 152 9.40 6.36 29.84
C ASN A 152 8.81 7.74 29.57
N PRO A 153 8.10 8.34 30.55
CA PRO A 153 7.48 9.65 30.44
C PRO A 153 8.47 10.76 30.20
#